data_66cf85b66d83324159e06ab2d2a9a6c2
#
_entry.id   66cf85b66d83324159e06ab2d2a9a6c2
#
_cell.length_a   1.000
_cell.length_b   1.000
_cell.length_c   1.000
_cell.angle_alpha   90.00
_cell.angle_beta   90.00
_cell.angle_gamma   90.00
#
_symmetry.space_group_name_H-M   'P 1'
#
loop_
_entity.id
_entity.type
_entity.pdbx_description
1 polymer ?
#
loop_
_entity_poly.entity_id
_entity_poly.type
_entity_poly.pdbx_seq_one_letter_code
_entity_poly.pdbx_strand_id
1 'polypeptide(L)'
;MGTDSGLSAVQVKEYLRIAATFYEDWDREMEKRLVALFDLNVKKKLGKLSKGMLSMVTIIVALCSKAAFTFLDEPVAGLDVVAREQFYQLLLEEYAASGRTFVVSTHIIEEAADVLEEVIILHQGEILLKAETQDFVDSARYVSGKTEEVDAATAGLSVHHPETLGRSKGVTVFLRPGEAVDESRDVSVQPVNLQRAFVALCGEEARHEA
;
A
#
# COMPACT_ATOMS: atom_id res chain seq x y z
N MET A 1 -11.88 6.66 -29.33
CA MET A 1 -12.39 8.05 -29.26
C MET A 1 -12.37 8.44 -27.79
N GLY A 2 -11.30 9.12 -27.35
CA GLY A 2 -11.21 9.61 -25.97
C GLY A 2 -12.19 10.76 -25.80
N THR A 3 -13.09 10.62 -24.86
CA THR A 3 -13.88 11.74 -24.35
C THR A 3 -12.88 12.70 -23.71
N ASP A 4 -12.50 13.75 -24.46
CA ASP A 4 -11.73 14.86 -23.94
C ASP A 4 -12.66 15.56 -22.93
N SER A 5 -12.56 15.14 -21.67
CA SER A 5 -13.36 15.71 -20.60
C SER A 5 -13.00 17.20 -20.52
N GLY A 6 -13.96 18.09 -20.50
CA GLY A 6 -13.74 19.56 -20.44
C GLY A 6 -12.79 20.00 -19.32
N LEU A 7 -12.52 19.09 -18.36
CA LEU A 7 -11.53 19.24 -17.29
C LEU A 7 -10.08 19.37 -17.78
N SER A 8 -9.74 18.79 -18.94
CA SER A 8 -8.35 18.87 -19.45
C SER A 8 -7.93 20.31 -19.78
N ALA A 9 -8.88 21.19 -20.07
CA ALA A 9 -8.65 22.60 -20.37
C ALA A 9 -8.58 23.51 -19.13
N VAL A 10 -9.02 23.02 -17.97
CA VAL A 10 -9.08 23.77 -16.70
C VAL A 10 -7.69 23.92 -16.09
N GLN A 11 -7.36 25.09 -15.54
CA GLN A 11 -6.11 25.30 -14.80
C GLN A 11 -6.20 24.68 -13.40
N VAL A 12 -5.05 24.23 -12.86
CA VAL A 12 -4.96 23.64 -11.52
C VAL A 12 -5.62 24.53 -10.45
N LYS A 13 -5.31 25.83 -10.44
CA LYS A 13 -5.91 26.79 -9.47
C LYS A 13 -7.43 26.84 -9.54
N GLU A 14 -7.98 26.72 -10.74
CA GLU A 14 -9.43 26.75 -10.96
C GLU A 14 -10.06 25.44 -10.53
N TYR A 15 -9.41 24.32 -10.80
CA TYR A 15 -9.83 23.00 -10.34
C TYR A 15 -9.86 22.94 -8.82
N LEU A 16 -8.78 23.37 -8.12
CA LEU A 16 -8.74 23.41 -6.66
C LEU A 16 -9.81 24.33 -6.07
N ARG A 17 -10.05 25.49 -6.71
CA ARG A 17 -11.13 26.42 -6.32
C ARG A 17 -12.51 25.76 -6.44
N ILE A 18 -12.75 25.03 -7.52
CA ILE A 18 -14.02 24.29 -7.72
C ILE A 18 -14.12 23.15 -6.70
N ALA A 19 -13.07 22.34 -6.54
CA ALA A 19 -13.05 21.25 -5.55
C ALA A 19 -13.41 21.78 -4.16
N ALA A 20 -12.83 22.88 -3.75
CA ALA A 20 -13.11 23.51 -2.47
C ALA A 20 -14.59 23.92 -2.25
N THR A 21 -15.39 24.06 -3.28
CA THR A 21 -16.83 24.38 -3.11
C THR A 21 -17.66 23.19 -2.69
N PHE A 22 -17.12 21.97 -2.78
CA PHE A 22 -17.80 20.74 -2.37
C PHE A 22 -17.54 20.35 -0.91
N TYR A 23 -16.63 21.02 -0.22
CA TYR A 23 -16.21 20.68 1.13
C TYR A 23 -16.31 21.92 2.04
N GLU A 24 -17.09 21.81 3.12
CA GLU A 24 -17.31 22.93 4.05
C GLU A 24 -16.03 23.30 4.81
N ASP A 25 -15.26 22.28 5.20
CA ASP A 25 -14.04 22.43 6.03
C ASP A 25 -12.75 22.46 5.18
N TRP A 26 -12.84 22.91 3.94
CA TRP A 26 -11.65 23.00 3.08
C TRP A 26 -10.52 23.82 3.69
N ASP A 27 -9.35 23.18 3.87
CA ASP A 27 -8.17 23.78 4.48
C ASP A 27 -7.34 24.58 3.45
N ARG A 28 -7.55 25.90 3.44
CA ARG A 28 -6.83 26.81 2.53
C ARG A 28 -5.35 26.97 2.86
N GLU A 29 -4.97 26.87 4.12
CA GLU A 29 -3.57 27.00 4.53
C GLU A 29 -2.79 25.74 4.13
N MET A 30 -3.39 24.56 4.31
CA MET A 30 -2.84 23.31 3.82
C MET A 30 -2.72 23.33 2.28
N GLU A 31 -3.73 23.80 1.54
CA GLU A 31 -3.67 23.95 0.10
C GLU A 31 -2.43 24.74 -0.35
N LYS A 32 -2.20 25.92 0.24
CA LYS A 32 -1.03 26.75 -0.05
C LYS A 32 0.28 26.03 0.27
N ARG A 33 0.36 25.38 1.44
CA ARG A 33 1.53 24.61 1.88
C ARG A 33 1.85 23.48 0.90
N LEU A 34 0.86 22.70 0.50
CA LEU A 34 1.06 21.55 -0.38
C LEU A 34 1.38 21.96 -1.82
N VAL A 35 0.75 23.03 -2.35
CA VAL A 35 1.09 23.59 -3.66
C VAL A 35 2.54 24.02 -3.71
N ALA A 36 3.04 24.66 -2.64
CA ALA A 36 4.44 25.08 -2.53
C ALA A 36 5.38 23.87 -2.35
N LEU A 37 5.03 22.90 -1.51
CA LEU A 37 5.83 21.71 -1.25
C LEU A 37 6.07 20.88 -2.52
N PHE A 38 5.03 20.71 -3.34
CA PHE A 38 5.11 19.95 -4.60
C PHE A 38 5.60 20.78 -5.79
N ASP A 39 6.00 22.04 -5.57
CA ASP A 39 6.38 22.99 -6.64
C ASP A 39 5.38 22.98 -7.82
N LEU A 40 4.09 22.94 -7.49
CA LEU A 40 3.03 22.75 -8.48
C LEU A 40 2.67 24.04 -9.19
N ASN A 41 2.88 24.10 -10.49
CA ASN A 41 2.48 25.26 -11.30
C ASN A 41 0.95 25.33 -11.46
N VAL A 42 0.30 26.07 -10.56
CA VAL A 42 -1.17 26.19 -10.51
C VAL A 42 -1.80 26.87 -11.74
N LYS A 43 -1.01 27.55 -12.60
CA LYS A 43 -1.47 28.14 -13.87
C LYS A 43 -1.49 27.13 -15.02
N LYS A 44 -0.87 25.97 -14.85
CA LYS A 44 -0.83 24.91 -15.86
C LYS A 44 -2.20 24.24 -15.97
N LYS A 45 -2.58 23.81 -17.18
CA LYS A 45 -3.83 23.09 -17.43
C LYS A 45 -3.69 21.63 -16.98
N LEU A 46 -4.75 21.02 -16.43
CA LEU A 46 -4.74 19.63 -15.99
C LEU A 46 -4.29 18.67 -17.10
N GLY A 47 -4.78 18.83 -18.32
CA GLY A 47 -4.39 17.99 -19.46
C GLY A 47 -2.93 18.17 -19.93
N LYS A 48 -2.15 19.06 -19.31
CA LYS A 48 -0.72 19.28 -19.58
C LYS A 48 0.16 18.83 -18.41
N LEU A 49 -0.43 18.25 -17.37
CA LEU A 49 0.30 17.69 -16.24
C LEU A 49 0.83 16.30 -16.59
N SER A 50 1.96 15.93 -15.99
CA SER A 50 2.40 14.53 -15.94
C SER A 50 1.48 13.72 -15.03
N LYS A 51 1.55 12.39 -15.10
CA LYS A 51 0.80 11.50 -14.19
C LYS A 51 1.10 11.83 -12.72
N GLY A 52 2.38 12.00 -12.36
CA GLY A 52 2.78 12.37 -11.00
C GLY A 52 2.25 13.74 -10.57
N MET A 53 2.27 14.75 -11.46
CA MET A 53 1.67 16.06 -11.13
C MET A 53 0.15 15.97 -10.94
N LEU A 54 -0.55 15.10 -11.67
CA LEU A 54 -1.98 14.83 -11.43
C LEU A 54 -2.20 14.15 -10.08
N SER A 55 -1.36 13.17 -9.71
CA SER A 55 -1.39 12.55 -8.38
C SER A 55 -1.21 13.61 -7.28
N MET A 56 -0.27 14.55 -7.43
CA MET A 56 -0.10 15.65 -6.47
C MET A 56 -1.37 16.53 -6.34
N VAL A 57 -2.05 16.84 -7.43
CA VAL A 57 -3.33 17.57 -7.39
C VAL A 57 -4.39 16.77 -6.64
N THR A 58 -4.50 15.47 -6.88
CA THR A 58 -5.44 14.59 -6.19
C THR A 58 -5.15 14.51 -4.69
N ILE A 59 -3.87 14.38 -4.31
CA ILE A 59 -3.42 14.40 -2.91
C ILE A 59 -3.80 15.71 -2.22
N ILE A 60 -3.59 16.86 -2.89
CA ILE A 60 -3.99 18.17 -2.35
C ILE A 60 -5.50 18.19 -2.06
N VAL A 61 -6.32 17.75 -3.02
CA VAL A 61 -7.79 17.70 -2.82
C VAL A 61 -8.15 16.79 -1.64
N ALA A 62 -7.57 15.59 -1.59
CA ALA A 62 -7.86 14.62 -0.56
C ALA A 62 -7.52 15.11 0.86
N LEU A 63 -6.35 15.73 1.02
CA LEU A 63 -5.91 16.22 2.33
C LEU A 63 -6.64 17.49 2.75
N CYS A 64 -6.86 18.43 1.80
CA CYS A 64 -7.54 19.70 2.07
C CYS A 64 -9.06 19.57 2.26
N SER A 65 -9.67 18.50 1.78
CA SER A 65 -11.12 18.27 1.89
C SER A 65 -11.62 18.12 3.32
N LYS A 66 -10.74 17.68 4.25
CA LYS A 66 -11.08 17.32 5.64
C LYS A 66 -12.24 16.34 5.79
N ALA A 67 -12.54 15.57 4.73
CA ALA A 67 -13.59 14.56 4.76
C ALA A 67 -13.27 13.46 5.79
N ALA A 68 -14.28 13.03 6.57
CA ALA A 68 -14.12 12.01 7.60
C ALA A 68 -13.61 10.67 7.05
N PHE A 69 -14.00 10.34 5.80
CA PHE A 69 -13.52 9.18 5.04
C PHE A 69 -12.91 9.66 3.73
N THR A 70 -11.68 9.25 3.46
CA THR A 70 -10.96 9.63 2.24
C THR A 70 -10.45 8.36 1.55
N PHE A 71 -10.90 8.13 0.32
CA PHE A 71 -10.45 7.02 -0.53
C PHE A 71 -9.39 7.52 -1.51
N LEU A 72 -8.25 6.86 -1.53
CA LEU A 72 -7.11 7.17 -2.37
C LEU A 72 -6.77 5.94 -3.22
N ASP A 73 -7.06 6.01 -4.51
CA ASP A 73 -6.76 4.94 -5.47
C ASP A 73 -5.43 5.23 -6.16
N GLU A 74 -4.44 4.37 -5.92
CA GLU A 74 -3.06 4.49 -6.44
C GLU A 74 -2.47 5.90 -6.30
N PRO A 75 -2.52 6.54 -5.10
CA PRO A 75 -2.20 7.96 -4.94
C PRO A 75 -0.76 8.32 -5.31
N VAL A 76 0.16 7.37 -5.19
CA VAL A 76 1.59 7.57 -5.46
C VAL A 76 2.01 7.20 -6.88
N ALA A 77 1.06 6.81 -7.73
CA ALA A 77 1.34 6.42 -9.10
C ALA A 77 1.95 7.58 -9.91
N GLY A 78 3.16 7.34 -10.45
CA GLY A 78 3.90 8.34 -11.25
C GLY A 78 4.66 9.38 -10.43
N LEU A 79 4.66 9.30 -9.10
CA LEU A 79 5.56 10.05 -8.22
C LEU A 79 6.94 9.39 -8.19
N ASP A 80 7.99 10.19 -8.03
CA ASP A 80 9.30 9.69 -7.68
C ASP A 80 9.37 9.27 -6.20
N VAL A 81 10.45 8.59 -5.80
CA VAL A 81 10.62 8.05 -4.44
C VAL A 81 10.50 9.13 -3.37
N VAL A 82 11.06 10.31 -3.60
CA VAL A 82 11.02 11.43 -2.62
C VAL A 82 9.61 11.95 -2.43
N ALA A 83 8.87 12.15 -3.54
CA ALA A 83 7.49 12.61 -3.48
C ALA A 83 6.53 11.57 -2.85
N ARG A 84 6.80 10.27 -3.01
CA ARG A 84 6.04 9.20 -2.35
C ARG A 84 6.26 9.22 -0.84
N GLU A 85 7.50 9.31 -0.40
CA GLU A 85 7.83 9.43 1.02
C GLU A 85 7.16 10.66 1.64
N GLN A 86 7.23 11.81 0.97
CA GLN A 86 6.52 13.02 1.40
C GLN A 86 5.01 12.81 1.53
N PHE A 87 4.39 12.11 0.57
CA PHE A 87 2.97 11.80 0.65
C PHE A 87 2.63 10.96 1.89
N TYR A 88 3.36 9.90 2.17
CA TYR A 88 3.09 9.04 3.34
C TYR A 88 3.32 9.79 4.65
N GLN A 89 4.32 10.65 4.73
CA GLN A 89 4.53 11.53 5.90
C GLN A 89 3.34 12.49 6.11
N LEU A 90 2.87 13.14 5.04
CA LEU A 90 1.70 14.02 5.07
C LEU A 90 0.43 13.27 5.49
N LEU A 91 0.27 12.04 5.03
CA LEU A 91 -0.87 11.19 5.38
C LEU A 91 -0.87 10.87 6.88
N LEU A 92 0.28 10.48 7.44
CA LEU A 92 0.46 10.22 8.87
C LEU A 92 0.26 11.48 9.72
N GLU A 93 0.83 12.64 9.30
CA GLU A 93 0.62 13.91 9.98
C GLU A 93 -0.88 14.26 10.08
N GLU A 94 -1.58 14.10 8.96
CA GLU A 94 -3.01 14.42 8.89
C GLU A 94 -3.86 13.43 9.67
N TYR A 95 -3.52 12.14 9.62
CA TYR A 95 -4.17 11.10 10.43
C TYR A 95 -4.02 11.39 11.92
N ALA A 96 -2.80 11.65 12.39
CA ALA A 96 -2.52 11.96 13.78
C ALA A 96 -3.21 13.23 14.27
N ALA A 97 -3.35 14.25 13.41
CA ALA A 97 -3.96 15.52 13.75
C ALA A 97 -5.49 15.49 13.78
N SER A 98 -6.11 14.67 12.92
CA SER A 98 -7.58 14.70 12.70
C SER A 98 -8.31 13.44 13.13
N GLY A 99 -7.62 12.29 13.21
CA GLY A 99 -8.23 10.99 13.49
C GLY A 99 -9.21 10.50 12.43
N ARG A 100 -9.21 11.10 11.23
CA ARG A 100 -10.10 10.69 10.13
C ARG A 100 -9.58 9.43 9.43
N THR A 101 -10.46 8.72 8.75
CA THR A 101 -10.14 7.46 8.09
C THR A 101 -9.62 7.68 6.68
N PHE A 102 -8.47 7.08 6.37
CA PHE A 102 -7.93 6.98 5.01
C PHE A 102 -7.97 5.54 4.54
N VAL A 103 -8.48 5.32 3.34
CA VAL A 103 -8.43 4.03 2.65
C VAL A 103 -7.55 4.21 1.41
N VAL A 104 -6.44 3.49 1.37
CA VAL A 104 -5.46 3.59 0.30
C VAL A 104 -5.42 2.27 -0.47
N SER A 105 -5.74 2.29 -1.77
CA SER A 105 -5.44 1.15 -2.65
C SER A 105 -4.06 1.37 -3.28
N THR A 106 -3.21 0.35 -3.24
CA THR A 106 -1.88 0.41 -3.85
C THR A 106 -1.35 -0.98 -4.18
N HIS A 107 -0.51 -1.07 -5.21
CA HIS A 107 0.32 -2.24 -5.52
C HIS A 107 1.77 -2.07 -5.04
N ILE A 108 2.13 -0.91 -4.48
CA ILE A 108 3.47 -0.63 -3.94
C ILE A 108 3.44 -0.88 -2.43
N ILE A 109 3.47 -2.16 -2.06
CA ILE A 109 3.22 -2.63 -0.69
C ILE A 109 4.33 -2.19 0.27
N GLU A 110 5.61 -2.26 -0.15
CA GLU A 110 6.75 -1.94 0.72
C GLU A 110 6.69 -0.54 1.30
N GLU A 111 6.32 0.45 0.48
CA GLU A 111 6.27 1.85 0.91
C GLU A 111 5.05 2.15 1.79
N ALA A 112 3.94 1.41 1.58
CA ALA A 112 2.71 1.59 2.34
C ALA A 112 2.73 0.83 3.69
N ALA A 113 3.57 -0.20 3.83
CA ALA A 113 3.59 -1.09 4.99
C ALA A 113 3.75 -0.35 6.32
N ASP A 114 4.59 0.69 6.35
CA ASP A 114 4.92 1.44 7.56
C ASP A 114 3.82 2.42 8.00
N VAL A 115 2.79 2.63 7.16
CA VAL A 115 1.72 3.62 7.42
C VAL A 115 0.33 2.99 7.54
N LEU A 116 0.18 1.71 7.25
CA LEU A 116 -1.10 1.01 7.31
C LEU A 116 -1.32 0.35 8.67
N GLU A 117 -2.40 0.71 9.36
CA GLU A 117 -2.84 0.03 10.60
C GLU A 117 -3.53 -1.30 10.26
N GLU A 118 -4.47 -1.29 9.33
CA GLU A 118 -5.17 -2.47 8.83
C GLU A 118 -4.86 -2.72 7.35
N VAL A 119 -4.81 -3.99 6.98
CA VAL A 119 -4.74 -4.43 5.58
C VAL A 119 -5.98 -5.23 5.21
N ILE A 120 -6.48 -4.96 4.00
CA ILE A 120 -7.53 -5.75 3.35
C ILE A 120 -6.95 -6.26 2.04
N ILE A 121 -6.77 -7.57 1.93
CA ILE A 121 -6.28 -8.21 0.71
C ILE A 121 -7.49 -8.68 -0.10
N LEU A 122 -7.58 -8.18 -1.34
CA LEU A 122 -8.61 -8.54 -2.30
C LEU A 122 -8.01 -9.47 -3.35
N HIS A 123 -8.68 -10.57 -3.62
CA HIS A 123 -8.34 -11.49 -4.69
C HIS A 123 -9.61 -11.91 -5.42
N GLN A 124 -9.63 -11.86 -6.76
CA GLN A 124 -10.77 -12.22 -7.62
C GLN A 124 -12.13 -11.63 -7.21
N GLY A 125 -12.11 -10.42 -6.61
CA GLY A 125 -13.33 -9.73 -6.18
C GLY A 125 -13.84 -10.12 -4.79
N GLU A 126 -13.13 -11.00 -4.08
CA GLU A 126 -13.43 -11.42 -2.72
C GLU A 126 -12.38 -10.91 -1.73
N ILE A 127 -12.76 -10.76 -0.47
CA ILE A 127 -11.82 -10.43 0.61
C ILE A 127 -11.14 -11.73 1.05
N LEU A 128 -9.85 -11.84 0.72
CA LEU A 128 -9.01 -12.97 1.13
C LEU A 128 -8.56 -12.84 2.59
N LEU A 129 -8.23 -11.62 3.02
CA LEU A 129 -7.78 -11.31 4.38
C LEU A 129 -8.26 -9.91 4.77
N LYS A 130 -8.63 -9.76 6.05
CA LYS A 130 -8.70 -8.48 6.75
C LYS A 130 -8.03 -8.66 8.12
N ALA A 131 -6.98 -7.88 8.41
CA ALA A 131 -6.24 -7.99 9.67
C ALA A 131 -5.53 -6.67 9.99
N GLU A 132 -5.15 -6.50 11.27
CA GLU A 132 -4.11 -5.55 11.65
C GLU A 132 -2.81 -5.88 10.90
N THR A 133 -2.15 -4.87 10.36
CA THR A 133 -0.94 -5.06 9.54
C THR A 133 0.15 -5.80 10.31
N GLN A 134 0.40 -5.40 11.55
CA GLN A 134 1.42 -6.01 12.38
C GLN A 134 1.09 -7.47 12.71
N ASP A 135 -0.16 -7.79 13.06
CA ASP A 135 -0.60 -9.15 13.35
C ASP A 135 -0.42 -10.09 12.15
N PHE A 136 -0.74 -9.58 10.95
CA PHE A 136 -0.56 -10.34 9.72
C PHE A 136 0.93 -10.62 9.45
N VAL A 137 1.79 -9.61 9.55
CA VAL A 137 3.24 -9.75 9.37
C VAL A 137 3.83 -10.67 10.44
N ASP A 138 3.41 -10.51 11.71
CA ASP A 138 3.90 -11.30 12.83
C ASP A 138 3.43 -12.76 12.79
N SER A 139 2.37 -13.06 12.07
CA SER A 139 1.96 -14.45 11.84
C SER A 139 2.86 -15.18 10.85
N ALA A 140 3.60 -14.47 10.00
CA ALA A 140 4.37 -15.04 8.91
C ALA A 140 5.86 -15.22 9.28
N ARG A 141 6.44 -16.37 8.88
CA ARG A 141 7.88 -16.66 9.02
C ARG A 141 8.42 -17.26 7.74
N TYR A 142 9.63 -16.82 7.37
CA TYR A 142 10.39 -17.46 6.31
C TYR A 142 11.33 -18.49 6.90
N VAL A 143 11.18 -19.75 6.47
CA VAL A 143 11.98 -20.88 6.93
C VAL A 143 12.83 -21.37 5.78
N SER A 144 14.15 -21.47 5.96
CA SER A 144 15.07 -21.91 4.92
C SER A 144 16.16 -22.83 5.48
N GLY A 145 16.61 -23.75 4.62
CA GLY A 145 17.62 -24.74 4.97
C GLY A 145 17.72 -25.85 3.94
N LYS A 146 18.24 -27.02 4.34
CA LYS A 146 18.17 -28.22 3.51
C LYS A 146 16.71 -28.67 3.40
N THR A 147 16.33 -29.17 2.23
CA THR A 147 14.94 -29.57 1.94
C THR A 147 14.34 -30.47 3.02
N GLU A 148 15.06 -31.52 3.43
CA GLU A 148 14.61 -32.47 4.44
C GLU A 148 14.39 -31.82 5.82
N GLU A 149 15.26 -30.89 6.19
CA GLU A 149 15.17 -30.17 7.47
C GLU A 149 14.02 -29.17 7.48
N VAL A 150 13.82 -28.44 6.35
CA VAL A 150 12.69 -27.50 6.21
C VAL A 150 11.37 -28.25 6.25
N ASP A 151 11.24 -29.37 5.53
CA ASP A 151 10.02 -30.18 5.52
C ASP A 151 9.70 -30.74 6.90
N ALA A 152 10.72 -31.17 7.66
CA ALA A 152 10.55 -31.62 9.02
C ALA A 152 10.19 -30.49 9.99
N ALA A 153 10.85 -29.31 9.86
CA ALA A 153 10.63 -28.16 10.72
C ALA A 153 9.25 -27.53 10.55
N THR A 154 8.66 -27.67 9.36
CA THR A 154 7.35 -27.10 9.01
C THR A 154 6.24 -28.14 8.92
N ALA A 155 6.47 -29.35 9.42
CA ALA A 155 5.50 -30.44 9.36
C ALA A 155 4.20 -30.05 10.12
N GLY A 156 3.07 -30.10 9.40
CA GLY A 156 1.75 -29.76 9.95
C GLY A 156 1.41 -28.25 9.93
N LEU A 157 2.34 -27.39 9.50
CA LEU A 157 2.08 -25.96 9.32
C LEU A 157 1.53 -25.66 7.91
N SER A 158 0.88 -24.53 7.75
CA SER A 158 0.46 -24.01 6.45
C SER A 158 1.66 -23.43 5.71
N VAL A 159 2.18 -24.17 4.73
CA VAL A 159 3.38 -23.83 3.93
C VAL A 159 2.97 -23.14 2.65
N HIS A 160 3.54 -21.98 2.39
CA HIS A 160 3.24 -21.14 1.22
C HIS A 160 4.51 -20.78 0.46
N HIS A 161 4.36 -20.54 -0.85
CA HIS A 161 5.40 -20.04 -1.76
C HIS A 161 6.73 -20.80 -1.64
N PRO A 162 6.75 -22.16 -1.87
CA PRO A 162 7.96 -22.94 -1.80
C PRO A 162 8.95 -22.55 -2.91
N GLU A 163 10.17 -22.24 -2.50
CA GLU A 163 11.31 -21.92 -3.35
C GLU A 163 12.34 -23.05 -3.22
N THR A 164 12.79 -23.65 -4.31
CA THR A 164 13.78 -24.75 -4.26
C THR A 164 14.98 -24.41 -5.14
N LEU A 165 16.16 -24.50 -4.57
CA LEU A 165 17.43 -24.32 -5.28
C LEU A 165 18.39 -25.48 -4.93
N GLY A 166 18.50 -26.45 -5.83
CA GLY A 166 19.28 -27.66 -5.61
C GLY A 166 18.77 -28.46 -4.41
N ARG A 167 19.56 -28.54 -3.33
CA ARG A 167 19.19 -29.24 -2.07
C ARG A 167 18.65 -28.31 -1.00
N SER A 168 18.55 -27.01 -1.30
CA SER A 168 18.03 -26.00 -0.38
C SER A 168 16.58 -25.69 -0.71
N LYS A 169 15.79 -25.47 0.33
CA LYS A 169 14.38 -25.07 0.26
C LYS A 169 14.15 -23.85 1.13
N GLY A 170 13.31 -22.95 0.65
CA GLY A 170 12.75 -21.85 1.42
C GLY A 170 11.24 -21.88 1.33
N VAL A 171 10.56 -21.61 2.42
CA VAL A 171 9.09 -21.53 2.46
C VAL A 171 8.65 -20.38 3.37
N THR A 172 7.48 -19.84 3.11
CA THR A 172 6.80 -18.96 4.06
C THR A 172 5.70 -19.75 4.75
N VAL A 173 5.63 -19.67 6.08
CA VAL A 173 4.57 -20.29 6.88
C VAL A 173 3.76 -19.18 7.58
N PHE A 174 2.44 -19.37 7.70
CA PHE A 174 1.58 -18.55 8.56
C PHE A 174 1.24 -19.36 9.81
N LEU A 175 1.63 -18.82 10.95
CA LEU A 175 1.47 -19.46 12.26
C LEU A 175 0.15 -19.02 12.90
N ARG A 176 -0.66 -19.97 13.31
CA ARG A 176 -1.82 -19.72 14.15
C ARG A 176 -1.39 -19.63 15.63
N PRO A 177 -2.23 -19.07 16.50
CA PRO A 177 -1.95 -19.07 17.93
C PRO A 177 -1.63 -20.48 18.46
N GLY A 178 -0.42 -20.63 19.04
CA GLY A 178 0.07 -21.89 19.56
C GLY A 178 0.84 -22.76 18.57
N GLU A 179 0.94 -22.40 17.30
CA GLU A 179 1.82 -23.02 16.31
C GLU A 179 3.21 -22.40 16.37
N ALA A 180 4.23 -23.21 16.10
CA ALA A 180 5.62 -22.78 16.02
C ALA A 180 6.38 -23.63 15.00
N VAL A 181 7.41 -23.07 14.39
CA VAL A 181 8.38 -23.82 13.60
C VAL A 181 9.25 -24.65 14.56
N ASP A 182 9.59 -25.88 14.18
CA ASP A 182 10.52 -26.71 14.97
C ASP A 182 11.96 -26.22 14.77
N GLU A 183 12.38 -25.28 15.62
CA GLU A 183 13.72 -24.69 15.61
C GLU A 183 14.81 -25.63 16.12
N SER A 184 14.49 -26.87 16.56
CA SER A 184 15.48 -27.88 16.88
C SER A 184 16.16 -28.47 15.64
N ARG A 185 15.61 -28.19 14.46
CA ARG A 185 16.15 -28.56 13.14
C ARG A 185 17.21 -27.57 12.65
N ASP A 186 18.04 -28.04 11.72
CA ASP A 186 19.07 -27.20 11.08
C ASP A 186 18.42 -26.29 10.00
N VAL A 187 17.64 -25.31 10.46
CA VAL A 187 16.92 -24.32 9.62
C VAL A 187 17.16 -22.89 10.11
N SER A 188 17.05 -21.94 9.19
CA SER A 188 17.01 -20.53 9.51
C SER A 188 15.57 -20.06 9.48
N VAL A 189 15.09 -19.45 10.58
CA VAL A 189 13.76 -18.85 10.69
C VAL A 189 13.92 -17.33 10.74
N GLN A 190 13.25 -16.63 9.84
CA GLN A 190 13.36 -15.17 9.71
C GLN A 190 11.98 -14.52 9.68
N PRO A 191 11.81 -13.31 10.23
CA PRO A 191 10.61 -12.51 10.02
C PRO A 191 10.49 -12.15 8.53
N VAL A 192 9.28 -11.87 8.09
CA VAL A 192 9.00 -11.38 6.74
C VAL A 192 8.43 -9.96 6.81
N ASN A 193 8.54 -9.21 5.72
CA ASN A 193 7.84 -7.95 5.56
C ASN A 193 6.44 -8.17 4.96
N LEU A 194 5.61 -7.11 4.97
CA LEU A 194 4.25 -7.17 4.44
C LEU A 194 4.20 -7.63 2.98
N GLN A 195 5.12 -7.19 2.13
CA GLN A 195 5.16 -7.58 0.73
C GLN A 195 5.41 -9.09 0.57
N ARG A 196 6.35 -9.67 1.33
CA ARG A 196 6.62 -11.11 1.27
C ARG A 196 5.46 -11.92 1.81
N ALA A 197 4.82 -11.48 2.90
CA ALA A 197 3.62 -12.11 3.43
C ALA A 197 2.48 -12.09 2.39
N PHE A 198 2.25 -10.94 1.73
CA PHE A 198 1.27 -10.81 0.66
C PHE A 198 1.54 -11.76 -0.50
N VAL A 199 2.78 -11.79 -1.01
CA VAL A 199 3.16 -12.68 -2.13
C VAL A 199 3.00 -14.15 -1.74
N ALA A 200 3.33 -14.53 -0.51
CA ALA A 200 3.15 -15.89 -0.02
C ALA A 200 1.67 -16.28 0.04
N LEU A 201 0.80 -15.38 0.49
CA LEU A 201 -0.63 -15.63 0.60
C LEU A 201 -1.31 -15.72 -0.79
N CYS A 202 -0.99 -14.80 -1.71
CA CYS A 202 -1.65 -14.70 -3.03
C CYS A 202 -0.98 -15.57 -4.11
N GLY A 203 0.31 -15.90 -3.95
CA GLY A 203 1.12 -16.54 -5.01
C GLY A 203 0.80 -18.01 -5.28
N GLU A 204 0.12 -18.71 -4.40
CA GLU A 204 -0.29 -20.11 -4.60
C GLU A 204 -1.54 -20.24 -5.47
N GLU A 205 -2.48 -19.32 -5.31
CA GLU A 205 -3.73 -19.36 -6.08
C GLU A 205 -3.50 -19.08 -7.58
N ALA A 206 -2.52 -18.23 -7.90
CA ALA A 206 -2.13 -17.96 -9.30
C ALA A 206 -1.50 -19.18 -10.02
N ARG A 207 -1.05 -20.22 -9.30
CA ARG A 207 -0.45 -21.43 -9.88
C ARG A 207 -1.46 -22.56 -10.10
N HIS A 208 -2.64 -22.50 -9.46
CA HIS A 208 -3.68 -23.52 -9.64
C HIS A 208 -4.57 -23.27 -10.86
N GLU A 209 -4.46 -22.10 -11.52
CA GLU A 209 -5.25 -21.71 -12.70
C GLU A 209 -4.45 -21.72 -14.01
N ALA A 210 -3.18 -22.10 -14.01
CA ALA A 210 -2.34 -22.26 -15.21
C ALA A 210 -2.12 -23.74 -15.56
#